data_6551d6009b19f0bf50860d010dcdf8c1
#
_entry.id   6551d6009b19f0bf50860d010dcdf8c1
#
_cell.length_a   1.000
_cell.length_b   1.000
_cell.length_c   1.000
_cell.angle_alpha   90.00
_cell.angle_beta   90.00
_cell.angle_gamma   90.00
#
_symmetry.space_group_name_H-M   'P 1'
#
loop_
_entity.id
_entity.type
_entity.pdbx_description
1 polymer ?
#
loop_
_entity_poly.entity_id
_entity_poly.type
_entity_poly.pdbx_seq_one_letter_code
_entity_poly.pdbx_strand_id
1 'polypeptide(L)'
;MPRLEDYSFGRIVVDGEEQTRDLIVLPHRVLTNWWRREGHSLAIEDFGEIEDELPEKLILGTGAHGRLRPPRAVIEELERRGIDVELLHTDEAVRRYGELDERRTAAALHLTC
;
A
#
# COMPACT_ATOMS: atom_id res chain seq x y z
N MET A 1 -15.95 0.34 4.33
CA MET A 1 -14.49 0.14 4.35
C MET A 1 -14.06 -0.58 3.09
N PRO A 2 -12.91 -0.23 2.49
CA PRO A 2 -12.55 -0.78 1.19
C PRO A 2 -12.31 -2.29 1.25
N ARG A 3 -12.85 -2.99 0.27
CA ARG A 3 -12.69 -4.42 0.13
C ARG A 3 -11.82 -4.72 -1.08
N LEU A 4 -10.76 -5.50 -0.86
CA LEU A 4 -9.80 -5.87 -1.90
C LEU A 4 -10.10 -7.29 -2.39
N GLU A 5 -10.21 -7.45 -3.71
CA GLU A 5 -10.49 -8.74 -4.33
C GLU A 5 -9.73 -8.91 -5.64
N ASP A 6 -9.56 -10.16 -6.04
CA ASP A 6 -9.12 -10.53 -7.39
C ASP A 6 -7.84 -9.82 -7.85
N TYR A 7 -6.83 -9.76 -6.97
CA TYR A 7 -5.53 -9.25 -7.40
C TYR A 7 -4.88 -10.20 -8.40
N SER A 8 -4.42 -9.63 -9.50
CA SER A 8 -3.51 -10.28 -10.43
C SER A 8 -2.53 -9.22 -10.94
N PHE A 9 -1.51 -9.63 -11.68
CA PHE A 9 -0.50 -8.68 -12.16
C PHE A 9 -1.16 -7.51 -12.90
N GLY A 10 -0.94 -6.31 -12.39
CA GLY A 10 -1.43 -5.09 -13.00
C GLY A 10 -2.89 -4.73 -12.75
N ARG A 11 -3.61 -5.51 -11.91
CA ARG A 11 -5.01 -5.18 -11.61
C ARG A 11 -5.44 -5.67 -10.25
N ILE A 12 -6.40 -4.97 -9.68
CA ILE A 12 -7.08 -5.39 -8.45
C ILE A 12 -8.51 -4.83 -8.48
N VAL A 13 -9.42 -5.48 -7.79
CA VAL A 13 -10.79 -4.97 -7.63
C VAL A 13 -10.92 -4.38 -6.23
N VAL A 14 -11.35 -3.12 -6.16
CA VAL A 14 -11.56 -2.41 -4.89
C VAL A 14 -13.02 -1.97 -4.84
N ASP A 15 -13.76 -2.51 -3.88
CA ASP A 15 -15.20 -2.23 -3.72
C ASP A 15 -15.98 -2.43 -5.01
N GLY A 16 -15.63 -3.48 -5.75
CA GLY A 16 -16.30 -3.81 -7.01
C GLY A 16 -15.79 -3.08 -8.24
N GLU A 17 -14.82 -2.18 -8.09
CA GLU A 17 -14.26 -1.42 -9.21
C GLU A 17 -12.86 -1.90 -9.54
N GLU A 18 -12.60 -2.18 -10.80
CA GLU A 18 -11.28 -2.58 -11.26
C GLU A 18 -10.32 -1.39 -11.25
N GLN A 19 -9.14 -1.58 -10.67
CA GLN A 19 -8.05 -0.61 -10.67
C GLN A 19 -6.86 -1.22 -11.39
N THR A 20 -6.23 -0.46 -12.27
CA THR A 20 -5.08 -0.91 -13.03
C THR A 20 -3.82 -0.09 -12.76
N ARG A 21 -3.88 0.81 -11.80
CA ARG A 21 -2.76 1.63 -11.34
C ARG A 21 -2.55 1.39 -9.85
N ASP A 22 -1.33 1.64 -9.39
CA ASP A 22 -1.01 1.52 -7.99
C ASP A 22 -1.94 2.39 -7.14
N LEU A 23 -2.17 1.99 -5.91
CA LEU A 23 -3.14 2.65 -5.05
C LEU A 23 -2.77 2.54 -3.58
N ILE A 24 -3.38 3.40 -2.77
CA ILE A 24 -3.29 3.31 -1.31
C ILE A 24 -4.70 3.22 -0.76
N VAL A 25 -4.96 2.15 -0.03
CA VAL A 25 -6.22 1.97 0.69
C VAL A 25 -6.03 2.53 2.09
N LEU A 26 -6.86 3.51 2.43
CA LEU A 26 -6.86 4.13 3.77
C LEU A 26 -8.13 3.73 4.52
N PRO A 27 -8.18 3.91 5.86
CA PRO A 27 -9.39 3.54 6.62
C PRO A 27 -10.68 4.19 6.10
N HIS A 28 -10.60 5.40 5.54
CA HIS A 28 -11.79 6.16 5.14
C HIS A 28 -11.91 6.42 3.65
N ARG A 29 -10.88 6.11 2.86
CA ARG A 29 -10.92 6.35 1.42
C ARG A 29 -9.82 5.58 0.71
N VAL A 30 -9.89 5.56 -0.61
CA VAL A 30 -8.87 4.95 -1.46
C VAL A 30 -8.25 6.06 -2.31
N LEU A 31 -6.92 6.14 -2.29
CA LEU A 31 -6.17 7.00 -3.21
C LEU A 31 -5.83 6.16 -4.43
N THR A 32 -6.50 6.39 -5.54
CA THR A 32 -6.23 5.68 -6.79
C THR A 32 -5.14 6.39 -7.58
N ASN A 33 -4.55 5.68 -8.53
CA ASN A 33 -3.52 6.24 -9.41
C ASN A 33 -2.36 6.82 -8.58
N TRP A 34 -1.86 6.03 -7.63
CA TRP A 34 -0.77 6.44 -6.76
C TRP A 34 0.54 6.49 -7.56
N TRP A 35 1.13 7.65 -7.64
CA TRP A 35 2.36 7.87 -8.39
C TRP A 35 3.53 8.04 -7.44
N ARG A 36 4.65 7.38 -7.76
CA ARG A 36 5.91 7.53 -7.02
C ARG A 36 6.96 8.10 -7.98
N ARG A 37 7.91 8.84 -7.42
CA ARG A 37 9.01 9.42 -8.20
C ARG A 37 9.81 8.32 -8.90
N GLU A 38 10.07 7.22 -8.20
CA GLU A 38 10.77 6.06 -8.77
C GLU A 38 9.90 4.82 -8.60
N GLY A 39 9.68 4.08 -9.69
CA GLY A 39 8.73 2.97 -9.71
C GLY A 39 9.06 1.84 -8.75
N HIS A 40 10.34 1.60 -8.48
CA HIS A 40 10.78 0.50 -7.60
C HIS A 40 11.38 0.98 -6.29
N SER A 41 11.13 2.23 -5.92
CA SER A 41 11.55 2.79 -4.64
C SER A 41 10.40 3.53 -3.97
N LEU A 42 10.64 4.08 -2.81
CA LEU A 42 9.65 4.81 -2.04
C LEU A 42 10.33 5.94 -1.29
N ALA A 43 9.74 7.13 -1.36
CA ALA A 43 10.13 8.26 -0.53
C ALA A 43 8.92 8.69 0.32
N ILE A 44 9.15 9.33 1.44
CA ILE A 44 8.05 9.81 2.28
C ILE A 44 7.15 10.76 1.47
N GLU A 45 7.73 11.59 0.61
CA GLU A 45 6.99 12.52 -0.24
C GLU A 45 6.03 11.83 -1.19
N ASP A 46 6.26 10.53 -1.49
CA ASP A 46 5.38 9.77 -2.38
C ASP A 46 4.00 9.52 -1.76
N PHE A 47 3.85 9.66 -0.45
CA PHE A 47 2.54 9.60 0.19
C PHE A 47 1.76 10.91 -0.03
N GLY A 48 2.44 12.00 -0.36
CA GLY A 48 1.80 13.26 -0.70
C GLY A 48 0.86 13.75 0.40
N GLU A 49 -0.34 14.14 -0.02
CA GLU A 49 -1.32 14.70 0.93
C GLU A 49 -1.87 13.70 1.93
N ILE A 50 -1.73 12.38 1.68
CA ILE A 50 -2.26 11.37 2.59
C ILE A 50 -1.27 10.99 3.69
N GLU A 51 -0.09 11.61 3.71
CA GLU A 51 0.95 11.30 4.69
C GLU A 51 0.42 11.39 6.13
N ASP A 52 -0.39 12.41 6.43
CA ASP A 52 -0.96 12.61 7.74
C ASP A 52 -2.18 11.72 8.03
N GLU A 53 -2.66 10.99 7.03
CA GLU A 53 -3.79 10.08 7.18
C GLU A 53 -3.37 8.64 7.43
N LEU A 54 -2.06 8.35 7.40
CA LEU A 54 -1.57 6.99 7.62
C LEU A 54 -1.90 6.54 9.05
N PRO A 55 -2.55 5.39 9.19
CA PRO A 55 -2.88 4.86 10.51
C PRO A 55 -1.67 4.17 11.16
N GLU A 56 -1.87 3.52 12.28
CA GLU A 56 -0.81 2.85 13.04
C GLU A 56 -0.23 1.61 12.34
N LYS A 57 -0.89 1.09 11.30
CA LYS A 57 -0.42 -0.08 10.56
C LYS A 57 -0.44 0.19 9.07
N LEU A 58 0.69 -0.07 8.42
CA LEU A 58 0.81 0.06 6.96
C LEU A 58 1.30 -1.24 6.37
N ILE A 59 0.50 -1.83 5.49
CA ILE A 59 0.92 -2.96 4.66
C ILE A 59 1.45 -2.38 3.36
N LEU A 60 2.66 -2.74 2.98
CA LEU A 60 3.24 -2.31 1.73
C LEU A 60 3.36 -3.50 0.80
N GLY A 61 2.56 -3.50 -0.27
CA GLY A 61 2.61 -4.50 -1.31
C GLY A 61 3.70 -4.13 -2.30
N THR A 62 4.75 -4.93 -2.33
CA THR A 62 5.99 -4.62 -3.06
C THR A 62 5.99 -5.07 -4.51
N GLY A 63 4.85 -5.53 -5.01
CA GLY A 63 4.69 -6.03 -6.37
C GLY A 63 4.59 -7.54 -6.42
N ALA A 64 4.22 -8.07 -7.58
CA ALA A 64 4.10 -9.51 -7.78
C ALA A 64 5.43 -10.22 -7.56
N HIS A 65 6.54 -9.55 -7.85
CA HIS A 65 7.90 -10.08 -7.72
C HIS A 65 8.73 -9.37 -6.66
N GLY A 66 8.12 -8.48 -5.88
CA GLY A 66 8.80 -7.79 -4.79
C GLY A 66 9.85 -6.77 -5.24
N ARG A 67 9.69 -6.18 -6.41
CA ARG A 67 10.68 -5.25 -6.95
C ARG A 67 10.64 -3.86 -6.36
N LEU A 68 9.53 -3.48 -5.73
CA LEU A 68 9.47 -2.23 -4.98
C LEU A 68 10.25 -2.43 -3.68
N ARG A 69 11.37 -1.74 -3.54
CA ARG A 69 12.24 -1.86 -2.36
C ARG A 69 12.45 -0.48 -1.73
N PRO A 70 11.68 -0.17 -0.67
CA PRO A 70 11.85 1.12 -0.01
C PRO A 70 13.20 1.18 0.71
N PRO A 71 13.86 2.34 0.68
CA PRO A 71 15.07 2.53 1.47
C PRO A 71 14.78 2.30 2.95
N ARG A 72 15.76 1.75 3.68
CA ARG A 72 15.61 1.51 5.11
C ARG A 72 15.26 2.78 5.88
N ALA A 73 15.83 3.91 5.48
CA ALA A 73 15.57 5.20 6.12
C ALA A 73 14.09 5.60 6.06
N VAL A 74 13.39 5.24 4.97
CA VAL A 74 11.97 5.52 4.84
C VAL A 74 11.16 4.68 5.83
N ILE A 75 11.49 3.39 5.92
CA ILE A 75 10.82 2.50 6.87
C ILE A 75 11.06 2.98 8.31
N GLU A 76 12.30 3.35 8.63
CA GLU A 76 12.63 3.84 9.97
C GLU A 76 11.89 5.13 10.30
N GLU A 77 11.71 6.01 9.32
CA GLU A 77 10.96 7.24 9.53
C GLU A 77 9.48 6.96 9.83
N LEU A 78 8.88 6.03 9.08
CA LEU A 78 7.49 5.62 9.35
C LEU A 78 7.36 5.01 10.74
N GLU A 79 8.32 4.17 11.12
CA GLU A 79 8.31 3.56 12.45
C GLU A 79 8.47 4.59 13.57
N ARG A 80 9.30 5.61 13.35
CA ARG A 80 9.43 6.71 14.31
C ARG A 80 8.12 7.48 14.50
N ARG A 81 7.26 7.48 13.48
CA ARG A 81 5.93 8.11 13.56
C ARG A 81 4.89 7.20 14.21
N GLY A 82 5.30 6.03 14.70
CA GLY A 82 4.39 5.07 15.32
C GLY A 82 3.66 4.18 14.33
N ILE A 83 4.13 4.09 13.08
CA ILE A 83 3.50 3.26 12.06
C ILE A 83 4.28 1.95 11.95
N ASP A 84 3.58 0.83 12.18
CA ASP A 84 4.13 -0.49 11.99
C ASP A 84 4.01 -0.90 10.53
N VAL A 85 5.13 -1.14 9.87
CA VAL A 85 5.17 -1.41 8.42
C VAL A 85 5.45 -2.88 8.17
N GLU A 86 4.63 -3.52 7.34
CA GLU A 86 4.90 -4.86 6.82
C GLU A 86 5.16 -4.79 5.33
N LEU A 87 6.27 -5.36 4.90
CA LEU A 87 6.64 -5.46 3.48
C LEU A 87 6.31 -6.86 2.99
N LEU A 88 5.40 -6.96 2.04
CA LEU A 88 4.94 -8.25 1.52
C LEU A 88 4.81 -8.16 -0.01
N HIS A 89 4.96 -9.29 -0.70
CA HIS A 89 4.54 -9.35 -2.09
C HIS A 89 3.06 -9.00 -2.16
N THR A 90 2.63 -8.38 -3.25
CA THR A 90 1.29 -7.79 -3.30
C THR A 90 0.17 -8.81 -3.10
N ASP A 91 0.32 -10.04 -3.60
CA ASP A 91 -0.69 -11.08 -3.36
C ASP A 91 -0.82 -11.40 -1.86
N GLU A 92 0.29 -11.47 -1.15
CA GLU A 92 0.30 -11.69 0.30
C GLU A 92 -0.22 -10.46 1.05
N ALA A 93 0.12 -9.26 0.54
CA ALA A 93 -0.32 -8.01 1.14
C ALA A 93 -1.86 -7.90 1.11
N VAL A 94 -2.48 -8.30 0.01
CA VAL A 94 -3.93 -8.30 -0.13
C VAL A 94 -4.57 -9.26 0.87
N ARG A 95 -4.01 -10.48 1.00
CA ARG A 95 -4.51 -11.45 1.99
C ARG A 95 -4.34 -10.93 3.41
N ARG A 96 -3.18 -10.38 3.72
CA ARG A 96 -2.88 -9.86 5.05
C ARG A 96 -3.80 -8.72 5.44
N TYR A 97 -4.10 -7.83 4.50
CA TYR A 97 -5.03 -6.73 4.73
C TYR A 97 -6.40 -7.26 5.19
N GLY A 98 -6.87 -8.34 4.58
CA GLY A 98 -8.15 -8.97 4.93
C GLY A 98 -8.18 -9.60 6.32
N GLU A 99 -7.02 -9.82 6.93
CA GLU A 99 -6.90 -10.41 8.28
C GLU A 99 -6.81 -9.36 9.38
N LEU A 100 -6.65 -8.08 9.02
CA LEU A 100 -6.39 -7.02 9.97
C LEU A 100 -7.61 -6.10 10.13
N ASP A 101 -7.57 -5.26 11.18
CA ASP A 101 -8.61 -4.28 11.42
C ASP A 101 -8.46 -3.14 10.40
N GLU A 102 -9.40 -3.06 9.47
CA GLU A 102 -9.41 -2.06 8.39
C GLU A 102 -9.43 -0.62 8.91
N ARG A 103 -9.97 -0.41 10.12
CA ARG A 103 -10.04 0.93 10.71
C ARG A 103 -8.68 1.44 11.17
N ARG A 104 -7.71 0.53 11.32
CA ARG A 104 -6.36 0.84 11.82
C ARG A 104 -5.27 0.51 10.82
N THR A 105 -5.65 0.12 9.62
CA THR A 105 -4.70 -0.41 8.63
C THR A 105 -4.84 0.31 7.31
N ALA A 106 -3.71 0.67 6.71
CA ALA A 106 -3.64 1.12 5.33
C ALA A 106 -2.84 0.10 4.52
N ALA A 107 -3.10 0.06 3.23
CA ALA A 107 -2.35 -0.79 2.30
C ALA A 107 -1.93 0.04 1.09
N ALA A 108 -0.63 0.19 0.90
CA ALA A 108 -0.06 0.83 -0.28
C ALA A 108 0.39 -0.29 -1.22
N LEU A 109 -0.21 -0.37 -2.39
CA LEU A 109 -0.08 -1.53 -3.26
C LEU A 109 0.53 -1.17 -4.60
N HIS A 110 1.67 -1.80 -4.90
CA HIS A 110 2.28 -1.81 -6.22
C HIS A 110 1.73 -3.02 -6.95
N LEU A 111 1.04 -2.83 -8.07
CA LEU A 111 0.28 -3.89 -8.72
C LEU A 111 1.08 -4.73 -9.72
N THR A 112 2.19 -4.21 -10.21
CA THR A 112 3.02 -4.93 -11.20
C THR A 112 4.26 -5.55 -10.55
N CYS A 113 5.43 -5.40 -11.12
CA CYS A 113 6.64 -6.07 -10.64
C CYS A 113 6.97 -5.84 -9.18
#